data_581014c8744444ca5c5fa04010e47957
#
_entry.id   581014c8744444ca5c5fa04010e47957
#
_cell.length_a   1.000
_cell.length_b   1.000
_cell.length_c   1.000
_cell.angle_alpha   90.00
_cell.angle_beta   90.00
_cell.angle_gamma   90.00
#
_symmetry.space_group_name_H-M   'P 1'
#
loop_
_entity.id
_entity.type
_entity.pdbx_description
1 polymer ?
#
loop_
_entity_poly.entity_id
_entity_poly.type
_entity_poly.pdbx_seq_one_letter_code
_entity_poly.pdbx_strand_id
1 'polypeptide(L)'
;MRFIATHCYDESLGVIVTEASGLAEPGDILALYNKLHCLSGRYHCRKALVDLRKVSLSYDSASVLYTLDRLEPLLCNLQIARVVEDLDTRQQLIQEYADKQKLLMRNFFDRQTALDWLKTSLDGTRLQAGLATMPG
;
A
#
# COMPACT_ATOMS: atom_id res chain seq x y z
N MET A 1 1.00 21.45 7.15
CA MET A 1 2.33 20.93 6.74
C MET A 1 2.24 20.35 5.34
N ARG A 2 3.19 20.68 4.53
CA ARG A 2 3.20 20.25 3.14
C ARG A 2 3.45 18.74 3.02
N PHE A 3 2.72 18.10 2.12
CA PHE A 3 2.91 16.68 1.87
C PHE A 3 4.21 16.43 1.10
N ILE A 4 5.00 15.48 1.58
CA ILE A 4 6.25 15.07 0.95
C ILE A 4 6.32 13.54 0.98
N ALA A 5 6.74 12.94 -0.14
CA ALA A 5 6.95 11.50 -0.21
C ALA A 5 8.27 11.21 -0.90
N THR A 6 9.00 10.23 -0.36
CA THR A 6 10.24 9.74 -0.95
C THR A 6 10.13 8.25 -1.18
N HIS A 7 10.76 7.78 -2.25
CA HIS A 7 10.70 6.38 -2.66
C HIS A 7 12.10 5.84 -2.90
N CYS A 8 12.33 4.60 -2.51
CA CYS A 8 13.62 3.95 -2.69
C CYS A 8 13.40 2.45 -2.87
N TYR A 9 14.09 1.85 -3.83
CA TYR A 9 14.08 0.39 -3.95
C TYR A 9 15.19 -0.17 -3.07
N ASP A 10 14.82 -0.98 -2.09
CA ASP A 10 15.78 -1.63 -1.20
C ASP A 10 16.09 -3.01 -1.75
N GLU A 11 17.22 -3.14 -2.39
CA GLU A 11 17.62 -4.37 -3.06
C GLU A 11 17.82 -5.52 -2.08
N SER A 12 18.33 -5.24 -0.89
CA SER A 12 18.59 -6.29 0.09
C SER A 12 17.29 -6.87 0.65
N LEU A 13 16.24 -6.08 0.73
CA LEU A 13 14.93 -6.54 1.19
C LEU A 13 14.03 -7.00 0.05
N GLY A 14 14.33 -6.58 -1.18
CA GLY A 14 13.47 -6.86 -2.31
C GLY A 14 12.14 -6.11 -2.21
N VAL A 15 12.16 -4.90 -1.70
CA VAL A 15 10.97 -4.12 -1.40
C VAL A 15 11.19 -2.66 -1.80
N ILE A 16 10.14 -2.04 -2.34
CA ILE A 16 10.15 -0.60 -2.56
C ILE A 16 9.69 0.05 -1.26
N VAL A 17 10.50 0.95 -0.71
CA VAL A 17 10.20 1.63 0.54
C VAL A 17 9.78 3.06 0.23
N THR A 18 8.59 3.43 0.67
CA THR A 18 8.06 4.79 0.53
C THR A 18 7.86 5.37 1.91
N GLU A 19 8.36 6.58 2.11
CA GLU A 19 8.13 7.33 3.34
C GLU A 19 7.45 8.63 2.98
N ALA A 20 6.38 8.96 3.71
CA ALA A 20 5.61 10.16 3.44
C ALA A 20 5.29 10.88 4.74
N SER A 21 5.10 12.19 4.65
CA SER A 21 4.73 13.01 5.79
C SER A 21 3.94 14.22 5.32
N GLY A 22 3.16 14.80 6.23
CA GLY A 22 2.43 16.03 5.98
C GLY A 22 0.95 15.79 5.74
N LEU A 23 0.26 16.87 5.35
CA LEU A 23 -1.17 16.83 5.11
C LEU A 23 -1.42 16.44 3.66
N ALA A 24 -2.05 15.29 3.45
CA ALA A 24 -2.26 14.73 2.13
C ALA A 24 -3.66 15.02 1.62
N GLU A 25 -3.73 15.50 0.39
CA GLU A 25 -4.99 15.61 -0.36
C GLU A 25 -5.10 14.40 -1.28
N PRO A 26 -6.30 14.12 -1.83
CA PRO A 26 -6.45 12.94 -2.70
C PRO A 26 -5.45 12.89 -3.85
N GLY A 27 -5.13 14.04 -4.44
CA GLY A 27 -4.14 14.09 -5.52
C GLY A 27 -2.74 13.65 -5.09
N ASP A 28 -2.38 13.97 -3.84
CA ASP A 28 -1.08 13.55 -3.30
C ASP A 28 -0.99 12.03 -3.18
N ILE A 29 -2.07 11.42 -2.72
CA ILE A 29 -2.13 9.98 -2.55
C ILE A 29 -2.12 9.28 -3.92
N LEU A 30 -2.87 9.81 -4.87
CA LEU A 30 -2.86 9.27 -6.24
C LEU A 30 -1.45 9.32 -6.83
N ALA A 31 -0.75 10.43 -6.63
CA ALA A 31 0.61 10.59 -7.13
C ALA A 31 1.57 9.61 -6.47
N LEU A 32 1.43 9.39 -5.16
CA LEU A 32 2.27 8.46 -4.42
C LEU A 32 2.15 7.05 -4.98
N TYR A 33 0.93 6.55 -5.13
CA TYR A 33 0.72 5.19 -5.62
C TYR A 33 1.02 5.04 -7.10
N ASN A 34 0.81 6.11 -7.88
CA ASN A 34 1.21 6.09 -9.28
C ASN A 34 2.73 5.94 -9.42
N LYS A 35 3.48 6.64 -8.55
CA LYS A 35 4.93 6.48 -8.53
C LYS A 35 5.34 5.07 -8.12
N LEU A 36 4.66 4.50 -7.13
CA LEU A 36 4.91 3.11 -6.73
C LEU A 36 4.68 2.15 -7.89
N HIS A 37 3.60 2.34 -8.62
CA HIS A 37 3.29 1.52 -9.78
C HIS A 37 4.42 1.59 -10.82
N CYS A 38 4.91 2.79 -11.10
CA CYS A 38 6.00 2.98 -12.04
C CYS A 38 7.28 2.29 -11.57
N LEU A 39 7.61 2.42 -10.28
CA LEU A 39 8.81 1.80 -9.73
C LEU A 39 8.70 0.28 -9.71
N SER A 40 7.50 -0.24 -9.47
CA SER A 40 7.26 -1.66 -9.52
C SER A 40 7.61 -2.22 -10.91
N GLY A 41 7.18 -1.54 -11.96
CA GLY A 41 7.52 -1.94 -13.31
C GLY A 41 9.00 -1.83 -13.60
N ARG A 42 9.61 -0.73 -13.12
CA ARG A 42 11.01 -0.47 -13.38
C ARG A 42 11.93 -1.50 -12.73
N TYR A 43 11.65 -1.89 -11.49
CA TYR A 43 12.50 -2.81 -10.73
C TYR A 43 11.98 -4.24 -10.73
N HIS A 44 10.88 -4.52 -11.43
CA HIS A 44 10.23 -5.83 -11.42
C HIS A 44 9.95 -6.30 -9.99
N CYS A 45 9.46 -5.38 -9.15
CA CYS A 45 9.24 -5.61 -7.74
C CYS A 45 7.78 -5.32 -7.40
N ARG A 46 7.08 -6.31 -6.86
CA ARG A 46 5.66 -6.18 -6.52
C ARG A 46 5.40 -5.91 -5.05
N LYS A 47 6.45 -5.78 -4.26
CA LYS A 47 6.32 -5.59 -2.81
C LYS A 47 6.69 -4.17 -2.45
N ALA A 48 5.83 -3.52 -1.67
CA ALA A 48 6.05 -2.15 -1.26
C ALA A 48 5.70 -1.97 0.21
N LEU A 49 6.56 -1.24 0.91
CA LEU A 49 6.29 -0.79 2.27
C LEU A 49 6.04 0.71 2.20
N VAL A 50 4.88 1.15 2.66
CA VAL A 50 4.50 2.56 2.62
C VAL A 50 4.32 3.04 4.05
N ASP A 51 5.25 3.85 4.53
CA ASP A 51 5.22 4.38 5.89
C ASP A 51 4.44 5.69 5.90
N LEU A 52 3.26 5.66 6.50
CA LEU A 52 2.32 6.77 6.53
C LEU A 52 2.10 7.30 7.94
N ARG A 53 2.96 6.93 8.90
CA ARG A 53 2.77 7.33 10.29
C ARG A 53 2.77 8.84 10.50
N LYS A 54 3.42 9.58 9.60
CA LYS A 54 3.51 11.04 9.69
C LYS A 54 2.59 11.74 8.71
N VAL A 55 1.63 11.03 8.14
CA VAL A 55 0.69 11.57 7.16
C VAL A 55 -0.66 11.78 7.82
N SER A 56 -1.25 12.95 7.58
CA SER A 56 -2.63 13.24 7.94
C SER A 56 -3.43 13.41 6.65
N LEU A 57 -4.61 12.82 6.61
CA LEU A 57 -5.49 12.98 5.46
C LEU A 57 -6.36 14.22 5.63
N SER A 58 -6.45 15.02 4.58
CA SER A 58 -7.24 16.25 4.62
C SER A 58 -8.69 16.05 4.19
N TYR A 59 -9.08 14.85 3.83
CA TYR A 59 -10.36 14.59 3.20
C TYR A 59 -11.17 13.54 3.97
N ASP A 60 -12.48 13.53 3.71
CA ASP A 60 -13.43 12.70 4.46
C ASP A 60 -13.51 11.27 3.92
N SER A 61 -14.34 10.47 4.59
CA SER A 61 -14.49 9.05 4.26
C SER A 61 -15.01 8.81 2.85
N ALA A 62 -15.92 9.67 2.38
CA ALA A 62 -16.45 9.52 1.02
C ALA A 62 -15.35 9.71 -0.01
N SER A 63 -14.49 10.71 0.21
CA SER A 63 -13.37 10.98 -0.68
C SER A 63 -12.32 9.87 -0.62
N VAL A 64 -12.16 9.22 0.53
CA VAL A 64 -11.28 8.06 0.66
C VAL A 64 -11.74 6.95 -0.29
N LEU A 65 -13.02 6.62 -0.26
CA LEU A 65 -13.54 5.54 -1.12
C LEU A 65 -13.41 5.89 -2.60
N TYR A 66 -13.71 7.13 -2.96
CA TYR A 66 -13.57 7.60 -4.34
C TYR A 66 -12.11 7.48 -4.82
N THR A 67 -11.19 7.86 -3.94
CA THR A 67 -9.75 7.80 -4.26
C THR A 67 -9.30 6.34 -4.45
N LEU A 68 -9.78 5.44 -3.59
CA LEU A 68 -9.45 4.03 -3.69
C LEU A 68 -9.92 3.42 -5.00
N ASP A 69 -11.13 3.78 -5.45
CA ASP A 69 -11.64 3.30 -6.74
C ASP A 69 -10.71 3.70 -7.89
N ARG A 70 -10.16 4.90 -7.81
CA ARG A 70 -9.23 5.37 -8.84
C ARG A 70 -7.87 4.72 -8.74
N LEU A 71 -7.48 4.25 -7.54
CA LEU A 71 -6.19 3.62 -7.32
C LEU A 71 -6.19 2.13 -7.65
N GLU A 72 -7.35 1.51 -7.62
CA GLU A 72 -7.43 0.06 -7.74
C GLU A 72 -6.63 -0.52 -8.92
N PRO A 73 -6.71 0.04 -10.14
CA PRO A 73 -5.93 -0.50 -11.25
C PRO A 73 -4.43 -0.45 -11.04
N LEU A 74 -3.95 0.48 -10.21
CA LEU A 74 -2.54 0.60 -9.90
C LEU A 74 -2.10 -0.37 -8.82
N LEU A 75 -3.03 -0.80 -7.97
CA LEU A 75 -2.72 -1.61 -6.79
C LEU A 75 -2.88 -3.10 -7.00
N CYS A 76 -3.63 -3.51 -8.02
CA CYS A 76 -4.08 -4.89 -8.15
C CYS A 76 -2.96 -5.92 -8.29
N ASN A 77 -1.76 -5.52 -8.70
CA ASN A 77 -0.63 -6.41 -8.84
C ASN A 77 0.46 -6.19 -7.81
N LEU A 78 0.16 -5.43 -6.76
CA LEU A 78 1.14 -5.10 -5.74
C LEU A 78 0.76 -5.72 -4.40
N GLN A 79 1.77 -6.10 -3.63
CA GLN A 79 1.63 -6.46 -2.23
C GLN A 79 2.12 -5.26 -1.42
N ILE A 80 1.21 -4.59 -0.74
CA ILE A 80 1.51 -3.32 -0.08
C ILE A 80 1.29 -3.44 1.42
N ALA A 81 2.34 -3.18 2.19
CA ALA A 81 2.25 -3.07 3.64
C ALA A 81 2.26 -1.59 4.00
N ARG A 82 1.16 -1.11 4.58
CA ARG A 82 1.02 0.27 5.02
C ARG A 82 1.32 0.35 6.51
N VAL A 83 2.26 1.20 6.89
CA VAL A 83 2.58 1.43 8.31
C VAL A 83 1.87 2.71 8.72
N VAL A 84 0.94 2.59 9.66
CA VAL A 84 0.09 3.70 10.10
C VAL A 84 0.21 3.88 11.60
N GLU A 85 -0.09 5.08 12.09
CA GLU A 85 0.04 5.37 13.52
C GLU A 85 -1.12 4.77 14.31
N ASP A 86 -2.34 4.88 13.79
CA ASP A 86 -3.50 4.27 14.42
C ASP A 86 -4.53 3.94 13.33
N LEU A 87 -5.58 3.22 13.74
CA LEU A 87 -6.65 2.85 12.84
C LEU A 87 -7.87 3.73 13.10
N ASP A 88 -7.84 4.96 12.56
CA ASP A 88 -9.04 5.78 12.58
C ASP A 88 -10.05 5.26 11.56
N THR A 89 -11.22 5.89 11.49
CA THR A 89 -12.30 5.44 10.61
C THR A 89 -11.84 5.32 9.15
N ARG A 90 -11.02 6.26 8.69
CA ARG A 90 -10.56 6.26 7.30
C ARG A 90 -9.61 5.11 7.03
N GLN A 91 -8.72 4.80 7.96
CA GLN A 91 -7.81 3.68 7.80
C GLN A 91 -8.57 2.35 7.81
N GLN A 92 -9.60 2.24 8.64
CA GLN A 92 -10.45 1.06 8.66
C GLN A 92 -11.18 0.88 7.33
N LEU A 93 -11.68 1.96 6.74
CA LEU A 93 -12.34 1.91 5.44
C LEU A 93 -11.40 1.42 4.35
N ILE A 94 -10.16 1.88 4.40
CA ILE A 94 -9.15 1.45 3.44
C ILE A 94 -8.92 -0.06 3.55
N GLN A 95 -8.80 -0.57 4.77
CA GLN A 95 -8.59 -1.99 4.98
C GLN A 95 -9.80 -2.82 4.53
N GLU A 96 -11.00 -2.36 4.84
CA GLU A 96 -12.22 -3.04 4.42
C GLU A 96 -12.35 -3.07 2.91
N TYR A 97 -12.01 -1.96 2.25
CA TYR A 97 -12.02 -1.89 0.80
C TYR A 97 -11.03 -2.90 0.19
N ALA A 98 -9.82 -2.93 0.74
CA ALA A 98 -8.79 -3.84 0.25
C ALA A 98 -9.24 -5.29 0.40
N ASP A 99 -9.82 -5.65 1.54
CA ASP A 99 -10.30 -7.01 1.78
C ASP A 99 -11.42 -7.38 0.82
N LYS A 100 -12.35 -6.46 0.59
CA LYS A 100 -13.50 -6.70 -0.28
C LYS A 100 -13.07 -6.86 -1.74
N GLN A 101 -12.10 -6.07 -2.19
CA GLN A 101 -11.60 -6.13 -3.56
C GLN A 101 -10.47 -7.15 -3.72
N LYS A 102 -10.12 -7.85 -2.65
CA LYS A 102 -9.04 -8.86 -2.65
C LYS A 102 -7.70 -8.28 -3.06
N LEU A 103 -7.45 -7.03 -2.66
CA LEU A 103 -6.16 -6.41 -2.84
C LEU A 103 -5.21 -6.90 -1.74
N LEU A 104 -3.95 -7.11 -2.09
CA LEU A 104 -2.93 -7.48 -1.12
C LEU A 104 -2.38 -6.22 -0.47
N MET A 105 -3.18 -5.59 0.37
CA MET A 105 -2.83 -4.35 1.04
C MET A 105 -3.30 -4.44 2.48
N ARG A 106 -2.37 -4.28 3.43
CA ARG A 106 -2.68 -4.39 4.86
C ARG A 106 -2.05 -3.28 5.66
N ASN A 107 -2.70 -2.93 6.76
CA ASN A 107 -2.20 -1.92 7.71
C ASN A 107 -1.43 -2.59 8.84
N PHE A 108 -0.33 -1.95 9.22
CA PHE A 108 0.52 -2.37 10.34
C PHE A 108 0.86 -1.14 11.17
N PHE A 109 1.31 -1.37 12.40
CA PHE A 109 1.68 -0.26 13.29
C PHE A 109 3.19 -0.05 13.39
N ASP A 110 3.99 -0.99 12.87
CA ASP A 110 5.44 -0.86 12.86
C ASP A 110 6.02 -1.51 11.62
N ARG A 111 7.26 -1.12 11.30
CA ARG A 111 7.91 -1.59 10.08
C ARG A 111 8.28 -3.07 10.14
N GLN A 112 8.67 -3.57 11.30
CA GLN A 112 9.12 -4.96 11.40
C GLN A 112 7.99 -5.93 11.06
N THR A 113 6.81 -5.72 11.64
CA THR A 113 5.65 -6.54 11.35
C THR A 113 5.26 -6.46 9.88
N ALA A 114 5.34 -5.24 9.33
CA ALA A 114 5.04 -5.02 7.92
C ALA A 114 6.02 -5.79 7.01
N LEU A 115 7.30 -5.71 7.32
CA LEU A 115 8.31 -6.42 6.53
C LEU A 115 8.17 -7.93 6.67
N ASP A 116 7.83 -8.41 7.86
CA ASP A 116 7.60 -9.83 8.06
C ASP A 116 6.46 -10.33 7.18
N TRP A 117 5.37 -9.56 7.09
CA TRP A 117 4.27 -9.92 6.21
C TRP A 117 4.70 -9.91 4.73
N LEU A 118 5.50 -8.92 4.34
CA LEU A 118 5.97 -8.82 2.95
C LEU A 118 6.89 -9.99 2.57
N LYS A 119 7.54 -10.59 3.55
CA LYS A 119 8.38 -11.77 3.28
C LYS A 119 7.55 -13.02 3.03
N THR A 120 6.31 -13.05 3.47
CA THR A 120 5.47 -14.21 3.21
C THR A 120 5.17 -14.23 1.73
N SER A 121 5.22 -15.41 1.15
CA SER A 121 5.00 -15.54 -0.26
C SER A 121 3.52 -15.68 -0.52
N LEU A 122 2.91 -14.56 -0.78
CA LEU A 122 1.55 -14.55 -1.27
C LEU A 122 1.53 -14.53 -2.78
N ASP A 123 2.72 -14.50 -3.32
CA ASP A 123 2.88 -14.59 -4.71
C ASP A 123 2.73 -16.00 -5.09
N GLY A 124 2.33 -16.13 -5.99
CA GLY A 124 2.30 -17.29 -6.46
C GLY A 124 1.56 -18.10 -5.72
N THR A 125 1.39 -18.26 -5.17
CA THR A 125 0.71 -19.12 -4.68
C THR A 125 -0.64 -18.74 -4.60
N ARG A 126 -1.01 -18.38 -4.69
CA ARG A 126 -2.11 -18.15 -4.52
C ARG A 126 -2.68 -17.24 -5.03
N LEU A 127 -2.26 -16.76 -5.36
CA LEU A 127 -2.69 -15.91 -5.96
C LEU A 127 -3.26 -16.20 -6.98
N GLN A 128 -2.98 -16.94 -6.71
CA GLN A 128 -3.22 -17.21 -7.41
C GLN A 128 -3.83 -17.67 -7.40
N ALA A 129 -3.81 -17.96 -6.66
CA ALA A 129 -4.06 -18.44 -6.74
C ALA A 129 -4.65 -18.49 -6.48
N GLY A 130 -4.61 -18.53 -6.16
CA GLY A 130 -4.69 -18.77 -6.26
C GLY A 130 -5.04 -18.95 -6.04
N LEU A 131 -4.86 -19.20 -5.82
CA LEU A 131 -4.62 -19.70 -5.85
C LEU A 131 -4.78 -20.17 -5.76
N ALA A 132 -4.73 -20.49 -5.49
CA ALA A 132 -4.39 -21.09 -5.54
C ALA A 132 -4.56 -21.45 -5.18
N THR A 133 -4.52 -21.55 -4.72
CA THR A 133 -4.20 -21.98 -4.58
C THR A 133 -4.47 -22.18 -4.19
N MET A 134 -4.35 -22.35 -3.68
CA MET A 134 -4.06 -22.63 -3.54
C MET A 134 -4.30 -23.04 -3.51
N PRO A 135 -4.23 -23.21 -3.07
CA PRO A 135 -4.07 -23.59 -3.13
C PRO A 135 -4.21 -23.65 -3.18
N GLY A 136 -4.03 -23.53 -2.86
CA GLY A 136 -3.61 -23.53 -3.23
C GLY A 136 -3.69 -23.44 -3.32
#